data_5af92c18943d141e17b1774df221cbd8
#
_entry.id   5af92c18943d141e17b1774df221cbd8
#
_cell.length_a   1.000
_cell.length_b   1.000
_cell.length_c   1.000
_cell.angle_alpha   90.00
_cell.angle_beta   90.00
_cell.angle_gamma   90.00
#
_symmetry.space_group_name_H-M   'P 1'
#
loop_
_entity.id
_entity.type
_entity.pdbx_description
1 polymer ?
#
loop_
_entity_poly.entity_id
_entity_poly.type
_entity_poly.pdbx_seq_one_letter_code
_entity_poly.pdbx_strand_id
1 'polypeptide(L)'
;MLEVARAFGRNIKKYTVLVTKSTVPVGTAQKVKAVIREEIDKRGCKIPFDVASNPEFLKEGAAIKDFMSPDRVVVGIESERARKLMTRLYRPFLINNFRVLFMDIPSAEMTKYAANAMLATRISFMNEIANLCDLVGANVEMVRKGIGSDARIGSKFLYPGCGYGGSCFPKDVKALARTAQEHGYTMQVIEAVERVNEGQKSILFGKLQRALGDLHGKTIAIWGLAFKPETDDMREAPALVVIDPVSYTHLTLP
;
A
#
# COMPACT_ATOMS: atom_id res chain seq x y z
N MET A 1 5.00 -0.99 -18.29
CA MET A 1 3.55 -1.10 -18.56
C MET A 1 3.20 -0.70 -19.99
N LEU A 2 3.58 0.48 -20.47
CA LEU A 2 3.23 0.91 -21.85
C LEU A 2 3.82 0.00 -22.93
N GLU A 3 5.00 -0.59 -22.72
CA GLU A 3 5.55 -1.60 -23.64
C GLU A 3 4.67 -2.86 -23.74
N VAL A 4 4.12 -3.30 -22.63
CA VAL A 4 3.15 -4.42 -22.60
C VAL A 4 1.88 -4.03 -23.35
N ALA A 5 1.41 -2.79 -23.21
CA ALA A 5 0.26 -2.27 -23.96
C ALA A 5 0.53 -2.24 -25.46
N ARG A 6 1.74 -1.79 -25.90
CA ARG A 6 2.17 -1.85 -27.30
C ARG A 6 2.20 -3.29 -27.82
N ALA A 7 2.83 -4.19 -27.09
CA ALA A 7 2.89 -5.59 -27.47
C ALA A 7 1.48 -6.21 -27.58
N PHE A 8 0.58 -5.86 -26.67
CA PHE A 8 -0.82 -6.27 -26.74
C PHE A 8 -1.51 -5.73 -27.99
N GLY A 9 -1.39 -4.42 -28.28
CA GLY A 9 -1.98 -3.79 -29.46
C GLY A 9 -1.48 -4.39 -30.78
N ARG A 10 -0.19 -4.75 -30.85
CA ARG A 10 0.43 -5.41 -32.03
C ARG A 10 -0.11 -6.83 -32.27
N ASN A 11 -0.52 -7.54 -31.23
CA ASN A 11 -0.82 -8.97 -31.30
C ASN A 11 -2.30 -9.32 -31.16
N ILE A 12 -3.14 -8.42 -30.66
CA ILE A 12 -4.58 -8.69 -30.44
C ILE A 12 -5.24 -9.07 -31.76
N LYS A 13 -6.06 -10.14 -31.74
CA LYS A 13 -6.78 -10.67 -32.93
C LYS A 13 -8.30 -10.67 -32.76
N LYS A 14 -8.78 -10.64 -31.54
CA LYS A 14 -10.21 -10.66 -31.20
C LYS A 14 -10.47 -9.81 -29.98
N TYR A 15 -11.74 -9.55 -29.66
CA TYR A 15 -12.08 -8.83 -28.46
C TYR A 15 -11.42 -9.43 -27.23
N THR A 16 -10.72 -8.58 -26.51
CA THR A 16 -9.99 -8.94 -25.29
C THR A 16 -10.06 -7.78 -24.29
N VAL A 17 -10.12 -8.09 -23.01
CA VAL A 17 -10.00 -7.11 -21.92
C VAL A 17 -8.56 -7.15 -21.42
N LEU A 18 -7.84 -6.02 -21.48
CA LEU A 18 -6.54 -5.86 -20.82
C LEU A 18 -6.79 -5.39 -19.39
N VAL A 19 -6.35 -6.17 -18.41
CA VAL A 19 -6.56 -5.87 -17.00
C VAL A 19 -5.26 -5.43 -16.34
N THR A 20 -5.25 -4.23 -15.77
CA THR A 20 -4.15 -3.74 -14.93
C THR A 20 -4.39 -4.19 -13.50
N LYS A 21 -3.55 -5.09 -12.98
CA LYS A 21 -3.59 -5.58 -11.59
C LYS A 21 -2.69 -4.78 -10.66
N SER A 22 -1.59 -4.24 -11.18
CA SER A 22 -0.62 -3.47 -10.40
C SER A 22 -1.21 -2.14 -9.92
N THR A 23 -0.71 -1.65 -8.79
CA THR A 23 -0.99 -0.29 -8.32
C THR A 23 -0.33 0.71 -9.27
N VAL A 24 -1.12 1.57 -9.86
CA VAL A 24 -0.70 2.54 -10.88
C VAL A 24 -1.34 3.90 -10.61
N PRO A 25 -0.68 5.02 -10.96
CA PRO A 25 -1.27 6.34 -10.86
C PRO A 25 -2.60 6.46 -11.61
N VAL A 26 -3.50 7.29 -11.07
CA VAL A 26 -4.79 7.58 -11.71
C VAL A 26 -4.56 8.13 -13.12
N GLY A 27 -5.35 7.66 -14.07
CA GLY A 27 -5.21 7.99 -15.49
C GLY A 27 -4.27 7.06 -16.27
N THR A 28 -3.64 6.07 -15.62
CA THR A 28 -2.76 5.11 -16.30
C THR A 28 -3.53 4.26 -17.30
N ALA A 29 -4.73 3.81 -16.99
CA ALA A 29 -5.54 3.02 -17.90
C ALA A 29 -5.89 3.78 -19.18
N GLN A 30 -6.12 5.09 -19.12
CA GLN A 30 -6.35 5.94 -20.30
C GLN A 30 -5.12 5.97 -21.20
N LYS A 31 -3.91 6.12 -20.63
CA LYS A 31 -2.65 6.07 -21.38
C LYS A 31 -2.44 4.69 -22.04
N VAL A 32 -2.73 3.62 -21.30
CA VAL A 32 -2.70 2.25 -21.82
C VAL A 32 -3.66 2.07 -22.99
N LYS A 33 -4.90 2.55 -22.85
CA LYS A 33 -5.94 2.48 -23.88
C LYS A 33 -5.52 3.22 -25.16
N ALA A 34 -4.95 4.42 -25.01
CA ALA A 34 -4.44 5.21 -26.15
C ALA A 34 -3.34 4.49 -26.90
N VAL A 35 -2.34 3.94 -26.21
CA VAL A 35 -1.23 3.18 -26.80
C VAL A 35 -1.72 1.93 -27.55
N ILE A 36 -2.69 1.19 -26.97
CA ILE A 36 -3.25 0.02 -27.64
C ILE A 36 -3.98 0.43 -28.92
N ARG A 37 -4.76 1.52 -28.87
CA ARG A 37 -5.48 2.04 -30.03
C ARG A 37 -4.52 2.40 -31.14
N GLU A 38 -3.47 3.16 -30.85
CA GLU A 38 -2.43 3.54 -31.79
C GLU A 38 -1.81 2.33 -32.52
N GLU A 39 -1.46 1.26 -31.79
CA GLU A 39 -0.87 0.07 -32.38
C GLU A 39 -1.87 -0.74 -33.25
N ILE A 40 -3.15 -0.76 -32.88
CA ILE A 40 -4.20 -1.37 -33.69
C ILE A 40 -4.40 -0.58 -35.00
N ASP A 41 -4.43 0.75 -34.91
CA ASP A 41 -4.63 1.64 -36.06
C ASP A 41 -3.44 1.54 -37.06
N LYS A 42 -2.19 1.43 -36.57
CA LYS A 42 -1.01 1.14 -37.41
C LYS A 42 -1.13 -0.15 -38.23
N ARG A 43 -1.91 -1.12 -37.72
CA ARG A 43 -2.17 -2.39 -38.43
C ARG A 43 -3.32 -2.31 -39.43
N GLY A 44 -4.00 -1.17 -39.55
CA GLY A 44 -5.17 -1.01 -40.41
C GLY A 44 -6.39 -1.83 -39.94
N CYS A 45 -6.45 -2.22 -38.69
CA CYS A 45 -7.48 -3.12 -38.12
C CYS A 45 -8.49 -2.34 -37.26
N LYS A 46 -9.70 -2.89 -37.13
CA LYS A 46 -10.74 -2.41 -36.20
C LYS A 46 -11.10 -3.51 -35.22
N ILE A 47 -10.22 -3.77 -34.26
CA ILE A 47 -10.42 -4.81 -33.25
C ILE A 47 -10.92 -4.13 -31.97
N PRO A 48 -12.12 -4.50 -31.47
CA PRO A 48 -12.62 -3.98 -30.22
C PRO A 48 -11.83 -4.54 -29.03
N PHE A 49 -11.58 -3.71 -28.04
CA PHE A 49 -10.97 -4.10 -26.78
C PHE A 49 -11.48 -3.19 -25.65
N ASP A 50 -11.34 -3.66 -24.41
CA ASP A 50 -11.53 -2.86 -23.21
C ASP A 50 -10.26 -2.88 -22.36
N VAL A 51 -10.10 -1.84 -21.54
CA VAL A 51 -9.12 -1.79 -20.46
C VAL A 51 -9.89 -1.82 -19.14
N ALA A 52 -9.39 -2.57 -18.18
CA ALA A 52 -9.93 -2.61 -16.84
C ALA A 52 -8.82 -2.34 -15.81
N SER A 53 -9.16 -1.67 -14.72
CA SER A 53 -8.32 -1.55 -13.55
C SER A 53 -8.85 -2.49 -12.46
N ASN A 54 -7.99 -3.37 -11.96
CA ASN A 54 -8.37 -4.33 -10.93
C ASN A 54 -7.27 -4.38 -9.87
N PRO A 55 -7.15 -3.33 -9.04
CA PRO A 55 -6.13 -3.27 -8.01
C PRO A 55 -6.26 -4.45 -7.03
N GLU A 56 -5.11 -4.92 -6.55
CA GLU A 56 -5.06 -5.98 -5.55
C GLU A 56 -4.95 -5.38 -4.14
N PHE A 57 -5.47 -6.10 -3.14
CA PHE A 57 -5.41 -5.72 -1.72
C PHE A 57 -4.81 -6.84 -0.88
N LEU A 58 -3.88 -7.57 -1.47
CA LEU A 58 -3.23 -8.72 -0.84
C LEU A 58 -2.25 -8.26 0.24
N LYS A 59 -2.18 -9.03 1.31
CA LYS A 59 -1.18 -8.84 2.36
C LYS A 59 0.00 -9.75 2.10
N GLU A 60 1.18 -9.20 2.10
CA GLU A 60 2.42 -9.96 2.07
C GLU A 60 2.45 -10.94 3.25
N GLY A 61 2.86 -12.18 3.03
CA GLY A 61 2.74 -13.28 3.99
C GLY A 61 1.40 -14.03 3.97
N ALA A 62 0.30 -13.40 3.45
CA ALA A 62 -1.03 -13.99 3.39
C ALA A 62 -1.70 -13.90 2.01
N ALA A 63 -0.94 -13.61 0.95
CA ALA A 63 -1.45 -13.27 -0.37
C ALA A 63 -2.34 -14.35 -1.00
N ILE A 64 -1.99 -15.63 -0.85
CA ILE A 64 -2.79 -16.75 -1.39
C ILE A 64 -4.16 -16.78 -0.71
N LYS A 65 -4.20 -16.70 0.62
CA LYS A 65 -5.45 -16.70 1.39
C LYS A 65 -6.32 -15.50 1.02
N ASP A 66 -5.73 -14.31 0.94
CA ASP A 66 -6.45 -13.09 0.58
C ASP A 66 -6.99 -13.14 -0.86
N PHE A 67 -6.28 -13.79 -1.79
CA PHE A 67 -6.73 -13.95 -3.17
C PHE A 67 -7.88 -14.96 -3.27
N MET A 68 -7.77 -16.09 -2.56
CA MET A 68 -8.77 -17.17 -2.60
C MET A 68 -10.06 -16.83 -1.84
N SER A 69 -9.97 -15.93 -0.85
CA SER A 69 -11.12 -15.47 -0.04
C SER A 69 -11.00 -13.98 0.25
N PRO A 70 -11.17 -13.12 -0.77
CA PRO A 70 -10.98 -11.69 -0.60
C PRO A 70 -12.18 -11.06 0.15
N ASP A 71 -11.89 -10.05 0.98
CA ASP A 71 -12.94 -9.22 1.60
C ASP A 71 -13.79 -8.51 0.54
N ARG A 72 -13.16 -8.09 -0.56
CA ARG A 72 -13.77 -7.46 -1.73
C ARG A 72 -12.84 -7.54 -2.94
N VAL A 73 -13.42 -7.46 -4.11
CA VAL A 73 -12.70 -7.25 -5.38
C VAL A 73 -13.16 -5.91 -5.96
N VAL A 74 -12.23 -5.03 -6.29
CA VAL A 74 -12.51 -3.74 -6.93
C VAL A 74 -12.18 -3.85 -8.41
N VAL A 75 -13.12 -3.46 -9.27
CA VAL A 75 -12.94 -3.50 -10.73
C VAL A 75 -13.42 -2.20 -11.36
N GLY A 76 -12.50 -1.45 -11.91
CA GLY A 76 -12.76 -0.27 -12.74
C GLY A 76 -12.98 -0.68 -14.20
N ILE A 77 -14.11 -0.31 -14.77
CA ILE A 77 -14.50 -0.67 -16.13
C ILE A 77 -15.31 0.44 -16.79
N GLU A 78 -15.39 0.39 -18.14
CA GLU A 78 -16.20 1.33 -18.93
C GLU A 78 -17.32 0.63 -19.72
N SER A 79 -17.30 -0.71 -19.85
CA SER A 79 -18.28 -1.43 -20.67
C SER A 79 -18.96 -2.56 -19.93
N GLU A 80 -20.24 -2.80 -20.29
CA GLU A 80 -21.01 -3.93 -19.76
C GLU A 80 -20.43 -5.28 -20.24
N ARG A 81 -19.79 -5.30 -21.39
CA ARG A 81 -19.11 -6.50 -21.90
C ARG A 81 -17.91 -6.89 -21.03
N ALA A 82 -17.09 -5.92 -20.63
CA ALA A 82 -15.99 -6.13 -19.68
C ALA A 82 -16.54 -6.55 -18.31
N ARG A 83 -17.63 -5.93 -17.82
CA ARG A 83 -18.30 -6.30 -16.57
C ARG A 83 -18.67 -7.78 -16.54
N LYS A 84 -19.34 -8.28 -17.57
CA LYS A 84 -19.75 -9.69 -17.67
C LYS A 84 -18.54 -10.64 -17.61
N LEU A 85 -17.46 -10.31 -18.29
CA LEU A 85 -16.24 -11.13 -18.28
C LEU A 85 -15.57 -11.13 -16.90
N MET A 86 -15.42 -9.97 -16.27
CA MET A 86 -14.83 -9.87 -14.94
C MET A 86 -15.70 -10.55 -13.87
N THR A 87 -17.03 -10.44 -13.97
CA THR A 87 -17.97 -11.18 -13.12
C THR A 87 -17.75 -12.69 -13.24
N ARG A 88 -17.68 -13.19 -14.48
CA ARG A 88 -17.44 -14.62 -14.75
C ARG A 88 -16.09 -15.08 -14.21
N LEU A 89 -15.04 -14.25 -14.34
CA LEU A 89 -13.70 -14.54 -13.87
C LEU A 89 -13.65 -14.69 -12.33
N TYR A 90 -14.31 -13.78 -11.60
CA TYR A 90 -14.25 -13.78 -10.13
C TYR A 90 -15.30 -14.65 -9.44
N ARG A 91 -16.34 -15.08 -10.15
CA ARG A 91 -17.41 -15.91 -9.58
C ARG A 91 -16.93 -17.15 -8.82
N PRO A 92 -15.94 -17.94 -9.29
CA PRO A 92 -15.48 -19.12 -8.58
C PRO A 92 -14.81 -18.81 -7.21
N PHE A 93 -14.27 -17.62 -7.03
CA PHE A 93 -13.57 -17.20 -5.80
C PHE A 93 -14.51 -16.55 -4.76
N LEU A 94 -15.76 -16.27 -5.13
CA LEU A 94 -16.71 -15.49 -4.33
C LEU A 94 -18.05 -16.23 -4.17
N ILE A 95 -18.00 -17.55 -4.04
CA ILE A 95 -19.21 -18.41 -4.04
C ILE A 95 -20.17 -18.03 -2.90
N ASN A 96 -19.65 -17.75 -1.70
CA ASN A 96 -20.47 -17.48 -0.52
C ASN A 96 -20.89 -16.00 -0.39
N ASN A 97 -20.18 -15.10 -1.03
CA ASN A 97 -20.48 -13.67 -0.96
C ASN A 97 -19.82 -12.93 -2.14
N PHE A 98 -20.60 -12.68 -3.18
CA PHE A 98 -20.09 -11.99 -4.37
C PHE A 98 -19.89 -10.49 -4.11
N ARG A 99 -18.73 -10.13 -3.58
CA ARG A 99 -18.33 -8.75 -3.25
C ARG A 99 -17.44 -8.16 -4.34
N VAL A 100 -17.90 -8.09 -5.57
CA VAL A 100 -17.23 -7.32 -6.61
C VAL A 100 -17.83 -5.92 -6.66
N LEU A 101 -17.01 -4.92 -6.40
CA LEU A 101 -17.35 -3.51 -6.51
C LEU A 101 -16.94 -3.03 -7.89
N PHE A 102 -17.91 -2.84 -8.77
CA PHE A 102 -17.70 -2.24 -10.08
C PHE A 102 -17.82 -0.72 -9.98
N MET A 103 -16.87 -0.02 -10.57
CA MET A 103 -16.83 1.45 -10.60
C MET A 103 -16.14 1.91 -11.91
N ASP A 104 -16.05 3.23 -12.10
CA ASP A 104 -15.22 3.78 -13.17
C ASP A 104 -13.72 3.52 -12.91
N ILE A 105 -12.93 3.57 -13.96
CA ILE A 105 -11.50 3.22 -13.87
C ILE A 105 -10.71 4.16 -12.97
N PRO A 106 -10.84 5.50 -13.07
CA PRO A 106 -10.15 6.41 -12.15
C PRO A 106 -10.47 6.17 -10.68
N SER A 107 -11.73 5.89 -10.35
CA SER A 107 -12.14 5.55 -8.98
C SER A 107 -11.51 4.25 -8.48
N ALA A 108 -11.38 3.23 -9.34
CA ALA A 108 -10.72 1.98 -8.98
C ALA A 108 -9.21 2.17 -8.74
N GLU A 109 -8.53 2.95 -9.59
CA GLU A 109 -7.13 3.30 -9.42
C GLU A 109 -6.92 4.10 -8.11
N MET A 110 -7.77 5.10 -7.84
CA MET A 110 -7.71 5.91 -6.61
C MET A 110 -7.99 5.10 -5.35
N THR A 111 -8.93 4.14 -5.40
CA THR A 111 -9.33 3.34 -4.24
C THR A 111 -8.15 2.60 -3.60
N LYS A 112 -7.19 2.11 -4.39
CA LYS A 112 -6.00 1.44 -3.87
C LYS A 112 -5.13 2.38 -3.07
N TYR A 113 -4.84 3.56 -3.61
CA TYR A 113 -4.03 4.57 -2.92
C TYR A 113 -4.71 5.09 -1.66
N ALA A 114 -6.00 5.42 -1.74
CA ALA A 114 -6.78 5.89 -0.60
C ALA A 114 -6.83 4.85 0.54
N ALA A 115 -7.01 3.56 0.21
CA ALA A 115 -7.00 2.50 1.19
C ALA A 115 -5.64 2.38 1.91
N ASN A 116 -4.54 2.35 1.17
CA ASN A 116 -3.20 2.24 1.76
C ASN A 116 -2.82 3.49 2.56
N ALA A 117 -3.17 4.69 2.06
CA ALA A 117 -2.96 5.94 2.77
C ALA A 117 -3.75 6.01 4.08
N MET A 118 -5.01 5.56 4.09
CA MET A 118 -5.81 5.47 5.32
C MET A 118 -5.19 4.54 6.35
N LEU A 119 -4.70 3.37 5.93
CA LEU A 119 -4.04 2.44 6.84
C LEU A 119 -2.72 3.01 7.41
N ALA A 120 -1.92 3.67 6.57
CA ALA A 120 -0.71 4.39 7.00
C ALA A 120 -1.03 5.52 7.98
N THR A 121 -2.10 6.29 7.73
CA THR A 121 -2.57 7.34 8.62
C THR A 121 -2.92 6.80 10.01
N ARG A 122 -3.61 5.68 10.08
CA ARG A 122 -3.97 5.05 11.37
C ARG A 122 -2.72 4.63 12.16
N ILE A 123 -1.71 4.08 11.49
CA ILE A 123 -0.44 3.70 12.14
C ILE A 123 0.27 4.95 12.66
N SER A 124 0.47 5.97 11.82
CA SER A 124 1.14 7.21 12.22
C SER A 124 0.41 7.93 13.34
N PHE A 125 -0.93 8.02 13.27
CA PHE A 125 -1.74 8.58 14.35
C PHE A 125 -1.52 7.85 15.69
N MET A 126 -1.54 6.52 15.68
CA MET A 126 -1.32 5.74 16.90
C MET A 126 0.11 5.84 17.43
N ASN A 127 1.08 6.03 16.55
CA ASN A 127 2.45 6.29 16.95
C ASN A 127 2.59 7.64 17.68
N GLU A 128 1.96 8.71 17.19
CA GLU A 128 1.91 9.99 17.90
C GLU A 128 1.21 9.89 19.25
N ILE A 129 0.07 9.18 19.30
CA ILE A 129 -0.63 8.91 20.57
C ILE A 129 0.26 8.13 21.55
N ALA A 130 1.00 7.13 21.08
CA ALA A 130 1.93 6.36 21.92
C ALA A 130 3.05 7.23 22.49
N ASN A 131 3.63 8.10 21.64
CA ASN A 131 4.67 9.03 22.08
C ASN A 131 4.14 10.03 23.12
N LEU A 132 2.92 10.52 22.94
CA LEU A 132 2.28 11.39 23.93
C LEU A 132 1.96 10.63 25.22
N CYS A 133 1.49 9.39 25.15
CA CYS A 133 1.24 8.53 26.32
C CYS A 133 2.51 8.36 27.16
N ASP A 134 3.67 8.15 26.53
CA ASP A 134 4.95 8.07 27.23
C ASP A 134 5.27 9.35 28.02
N LEU A 135 4.88 10.52 27.53
CA LEU A 135 5.14 11.81 28.17
C LEU A 135 4.18 12.11 29.33
N VAL A 136 2.92 11.70 29.20
CA VAL A 136 1.86 12.01 30.19
C VAL A 136 1.60 10.85 31.16
N GLY A 137 2.31 9.73 31.02
CA GLY A 137 2.15 8.55 31.90
C GLY A 137 0.90 7.72 31.60
N ALA A 138 0.32 7.84 30.39
CA ALA A 138 -0.83 7.03 29.99
C ALA A 138 -0.39 5.68 29.38
N ASN A 139 -1.24 4.67 29.48
CA ASN A 139 -1.00 3.37 28.87
C ASN A 139 -1.64 3.31 27.48
N VAL A 140 -0.80 3.33 26.43
CA VAL A 140 -1.24 3.32 25.03
C VAL A 140 -2.08 2.08 24.68
N GLU A 141 -1.82 0.92 25.29
CA GLU A 141 -2.61 -0.29 25.04
C GLU A 141 -4.06 -0.13 25.56
N MET A 142 -4.24 0.57 26.68
CA MET A 142 -5.59 0.87 27.19
C MET A 142 -6.29 1.90 26.30
N VAL A 143 -5.55 2.93 25.84
CA VAL A 143 -6.07 3.93 24.88
C VAL A 143 -6.49 3.23 23.58
N ARG A 144 -5.62 2.38 23.02
CA ARG A 144 -5.90 1.58 21.82
C ARG A 144 -7.17 0.74 21.95
N LYS A 145 -7.31 0.02 23.07
CA LYS A 145 -8.50 -0.79 23.35
C LYS A 145 -9.74 0.09 23.49
N GLY A 146 -9.62 1.21 24.19
CA GLY A 146 -10.71 2.16 24.38
C GLY A 146 -11.26 2.69 23.05
N ILE A 147 -10.40 3.30 22.22
CA ILE A 147 -10.85 3.85 20.94
C ILE A 147 -11.24 2.74 19.93
N GLY A 148 -10.55 1.60 19.96
CA GLY A 148 -10.82 0.49 19.05
C GLY A 148 -12.12 -0.26 19.33
N SER A 149 -12.72 -0.09 20.52
CA SER A 149 -14.04 -0.64 20.86
C SER A 149 -15.20 0.13 20.22
N ASP A 150 -14.98 1.36 19.76
CA ASP A 150 -15.98 2.11 18.99
C ASP A 150 -16.08 1.50 17.58
N ALA A 151 -17.28 1.03 17.22
CA ALA A 151 -17.55 0.40 15.94
C ALA A 151 -17.24 1.33 14.72
N ARG A 152 -17.29 2.65 14.89
CA ARG A 152 -16.96 3.63 13.87
C ARG A 152 -15.45 3.66 13.57
N ILE A 153 -14.63 3.29 14.56
CA ILE A 153 -13.17 3.27 14.47
C ILE A 153 -12.69 1.84 14.16
N GLY A 154 -13.10 0.86 14.98
CA GLY A 154 -12.63 -0.53 14.90
C GLY A 154 -11.17 -0.70 15.30
N SER A 155 -10.76 -1.91 15.64
CA SER A 155 -9.45 -2.23 16.23
C SER A 155 -8.28 -2.40 15.26
N LYS A 156 -8.55 -2.49 13.95
CA LYS A 156 -7.52 -2.79 12.94
C LYS A 156 -6.60 -1.60 12.69
N PHE A 157 -5.28 -1.85 12.52
CA PHE A 157 -4.26 -0.85 12.25
C PHE A 157 -4.12 0.25 13.33
N LEU A 158 -4.43 -0.07 14.58
CA LEU A 158 -4.24 0.81 15.74
C LEU A 158 -3.07 0.38 16.62
N TYR A 159 -2.14 -0.41 16.14
CA TYR A 159 -0.98 -0.87 16.90
C TYR A 159 0.19 0.08 16.69
N PRO A 160 0.65 0.78 17.74
CA PRO A 160 1.85 1.61 17.65
C PRO A 160 3.11 0.74 17.53
N GLY A 161 4.15 1.31 16.94
CA GLY A 161 5.45 0.66 16.76
C GLY A 161 6.51 1.64 16.29
N CYS A 162 7.56 1.11 15.67
CA CYS A 162 8.70 1.90 15.18
C CYS A 162 8.49 2.51 13.78
N GLY A 163 7.25 2.64 13.34
CA GLY A 163 6.90 3.11 12.01
C GLY A 163 6.57 1.98 11.05
N TYR A 164 5.99 2.32 9.91
CA TYR A 164 5.72 1.37 8.84
C TYR A 164 6.85 1.40 7.79
N GLY A 165 7.06 0.26 7.15
CA GLY A 165 7.97 0.06 6.02
C GLY A 165 7.32 -0.81 4.95
N GLY A 166 8.12 -1.60 4.26
CA GLY A 166 7.71 -2.48 3.18
C GLY A 166 7.55 -1.76 1.84
N SER A 167 7.22 -2.53 0.83
CA SER A 167 7.15 -2.05 -0.56
C SER A 167 5.88 -1.26 -0.90
N CYS A 168 4.85 -1.29 -0.05
CA CYS A 168 3.53 -0.76 -0.40
C CYS A 168 3.27 0.61 0.23
N PHE A 169 3.21 0.72 1.56
CA PHE A 169 2.80 1.96 2.22
C PHE A 169 3.70 3.15 1.88
N PRO A 170 5.05 3.06 2.00
CA PRO A 170 5.88 4.21 1.68
C PRO A 170 5.72 4.67 0.23
N LYS A 171 5.70 3.71 -0.71
CA LYS A 171 5.55 4.00 -2.14
C LYS A 171 4.19 4.63 -2.46
N ASP A 172 3.10 4.07 -1.91
CA ASP A 172 1.74 4.49 -2.28
C ASP A 172 1.37 5.81 -1.63
N VAL A 173 1.82 6.09 -0.39
CA VAL A 173 1.66 7.39 0.29
C VAL A 173 2.37 8.48 -0.50
N LYS A 174 3.66 8.27 -0.85
CA LYS A 174 4.45 9.20 -1.67
C LYS A 174 3.84 9.42 -3.06
N ALA A 175 3.37 8.35 -3.72
CA ALA A 175 2.75 8.46 -5.04
C ALA A 175 1.42 9.23 -5.00
N LEU A 176 0.62 9.06 -3.94
CA LEU A 176 -0.63 9.80 -3.77
C LEU A 176 -0.37 11.30 -3.56
N ALA A 177 0.57 11.65 -2.67
CA ALA A 177 0.97 13.04 -2.44
C ALA A 177 1.48 13.70 -3.74
N ARG A 178 2.34 12.99 -4.48
CA ARG A 178 2.87 13.46 -5.77
C ARG A 178 1.76 13.65 -6.81
N THR A 179 0.83 12.72 -6.92
CA THR A 179 -0.31 12.86 -7.84
C THR A 179 -1.13 14.10 -7.50
N ALA A 180 -1.36 14.39 -6.24
CA ALA A 180 -2.07 15.60 -5.82
C ALA A 180 -1.30 16.87 -6.23
N GLN A 181 0.02 16.92 -6.00
CA GLN A 181 0.88 18.04 -6.38
C GLN A 181 0.88 18.28 -7.90
N GLU A 182 0.92 17.21 -8.71
CA GLU A 182 0.83 17.29 -10.17
C GLU A 182 -0.51 17.91 -10.64
N HIS A 183 -1.55 17.88 -9.80
CA HIS A 183 -2.86 18.51 -10.02
C HIS A 183 -3.06 19.83 -9.24
N GLY A 184 -1.99 20.40 -8.71
CA GLY A 184 -2.05 21.66 -7.97
C GLY A 184 -2.71 21.58 -6.58
N TYR A 185 -2.81 20.38 -6.00
CA TYR A 185 -3.42 20.14 -4.69
C TYR A 185 -2.41 19.60 -3.68
N THR A 186 -2.40 20.16 -2.47
CA THR A 186 -1.56 19.72 -1.36
C THR A 186 -2.36 18.84 -0.41
N MET A 187 -1.95 17.59 -0.26
CA MET A 187 -2.56 16.64 0.69
C MET A 187 -1.93 16.76 2.07
N GLN A 188 -2.28 17.80 2.84
CA GLN A 188 -1.68 18.13 4.13
C GLN A 188 -1.64 16.94 5.10
N VAL A 189 -2.73 16.17 5.21
CA VAL A 189 -2.79 14.99 6.09
C VAL A 189 -1.78 13.93 5.66
N ILE A 190 -1.67 13.66 4.37
CA ILE A 190 -0.77 12.61 3.85
C ILE A 190 0.69 13.01 4.00
N GLU A 191 1.02 14.28 3.76
CA GLU A 191 2.37 14.82 4.02
C GLU A 191 2.73 14.77 5.52
N ALA A 192 1.75 15.04 6.41
CA ALA A 192 1.96 14.90 7.84
C ALA A 192 2.21 13.44 8.24
N VAL A 193 1.44 12.50 7.68
CA VAL A 193 1.59 11.05 7.92
C VAL A 193 3.01 10.58 7.55
N GLU A 194 3.53 11.04 6.41
CA GLU A 194 4.89 10.70 5.98
C GLU A 194 5.94 11.26 6.94
N ARG A 195 5.84 12.54 7.32
CA ARG A 195 6.77 13.16 8.29
C ARG A 195 6.75 12.44 9.65
N VAL A 196 5.56 12.11 10.15
CA VAL A 196 5.40 11.37 11.41
C VAL A 196 6.06 10.00 11.31
N ASN A 197 5.85 9.28 10.22
CA ASN A 197 6.45 7.95 10.03
C ASN A 197 7.98 8.01 9.97
N GLU A 198 8.55 8.98 9.26
CA GLU A 198 10.01 9.13 9.19
C GLU A 198 10.61 9.45 10.58
N GLY A 199 9.99 10.38 11.33
CA GLY A 199 10.41 10.65 12.71
C GLY A 199 10.28 9.43 13.62
N GLN A 200 9.25 8.62 13.43
CA GLN A 200 8.99 7.43 14.24
C GLN A 200 10.06 6.35 14.06
N LYS A 201 10.64 6.18 12.88
CA LYS A 201 11.69 5.19 12.63
C LYS A 201 12.93 5.39 13.51
N SER A 202 13.24 6.62 13.89
CA SER A 202 14.41 6.95 14.74
C SER A 202 14.12 6.97 16.25
N ILE A 203 12.84 6.86 16.66
CA ILE A 203 12.47 7.07 18.07
C ILE A 203 13.07 6.03 19.02
N LEU A 204 13.26 4.79 18.54
CA LEU A 204 13.88 3.73 19.35
C LEU A 204 15.34 4.02 19.66
N PHE A 205 16.09 4.58 18.73
CA PHE A 205 17.45 5.00 18.97
C PHE A 205 17.54 6.05 20.09
N GLY A 206 16.67 7.07 20.05
CA GLY A 206 16.58 8.05 21.13
C GLY A 206 16.17 7.45 22.49
N LYS A 207 15.31 6.43 22.50
CA LYS A 207 14.96 5.69 23.73
C LYS A 207 16.14 4.87 24.25
N LEU A 208 16.92 4.23 23.38
CA LEU A 208 18.14 3.52 23.76
C LEU A 208 19.18 4.45 24.40
N GLN A 209 19.44 5.60 23.80
CA GLN A 209 20.36 6.59 24.34
C GLN A 209 19.92 7.10 25.73
N ARG A 210 18.62 7.37 25.91
CA ARG A 210 18.11 7.79 27.22
C ARG A 210 18.24 6.70 28.31
N ALA A 211 18.04 5.43 27.92
CA ALA A 211 18.05 4.30 28.85
C ALA A 211 19.47 3.84 29.20
N LEU A 212 20.40 3.87 28.24
CA LEU A 212 21.72 3.27 28.37
C LEU A 212 22.88 4.29 28.44
N GLY A 213 22.59 5.57 28.16
CA GLY A 213 23.60 6.61 28.04
C GLY A 213 24.46 6.44 26.77
N ASP A 214 25.78 6.49 26.94
CA ASP A 214 26.71 6.18 25.85
C ASP A 214 26.54 4.70 25.42
N LEU A 215 26.38 4.49 24.13
CA LEU A 215 26.21 3.16 23.53
C LEU A 215 27.55 2.49 23.17
N HIS A 216 28.68 3.20 23.32
CA HIS A 216 29.99 2.63 23.01
C HIS A 216 30.28 1.40 23.88
N GLY A 217 30.70 0.29 23.24
CA GLY A 217 30.97 -0.97 23.93
C GLY A 217 29.73 -1.72 24.45
N LYS A 218 28.52 -1.24 24.19
CA LYS A 218 27.26 -1.95 24.53
C LYS A 218 26.89 -2.97 23.47
N THR A 219 26.41 -4.12 23.90
CA THR A 219 25.81 -5.12 23.02
C THR A 219 24.31 -4.93 22.97
N ILE A 220 23.77 -4.68 21.79
CA ILE A 220 22.33 -4.48 21.54
C ILE A 220 21.84 -5.57 20.61
N ALA A 221 20.89 -6.38 21.07
CA ALA A 221 20.23 -7.38 20.23
C ALA A 221 19.01 -6.78 19.54
N ILE A 222 18.92 -6.98 18.23
CA ILE A 222 17.74 -6.59 17.44
C ILE A 222 16.96 -7.85 17.08
N TRP A 223 15.69 -7.87 17.49
CA TRP A 223 14.82 -9.02 17.30
C TRP A 223 13.86 -8.78 16.12
N GLY A 224 14.27 -9.27 14.95
CA GLY A 224 13.55 -9.13 13.71
C GLY A 224 14.02 -7.94 12.87
N LEU A 225 14.26 -8.18 11.59
CA LEU A 225 14.78 -7.19 10.64
C LEU A 225 13.75 -6.80 9.57
N ALA A 226 12.80 -7.69 9.28
CA ALA A 226 11.74 -7.43 8.31
C ALA A 226 10.78 -6.33 8.79
N PHE A 227 10.12 -5.67 7.85
CA PHE A 227 9.22 -4.55 8.17
C PHE A 227 7.96 -4.98 8.94
N LYS A 228 7.62 -6.27 8.93
CA LYS A 228 6.52 -6.88 9.68
C LYS A 228 6.70 -8.38 9.84
N PRO A 229 5.90 -9.07 10.69
CA PRO A 229 5.88 -10.53 10.78
C PRO A 229 5.46 -11.22 9.46
N GLU A 230 5.83 -12.50 9.33
CA GLU A 230 5.46 -13.41 8.22
C GLU A 230 6.01 -12.98 6.84
N THR A 231 7.11 -12.24 6.79
CA THR A 231 7.85 -11.89 5.57
C THR A 231 9.33 -11.70 5.87
N ASP A 232 10.18 -11.83 4.86
CA ASP A 232 11.60 -11.48 4.87
C ASP A 232 11.88 -10.12 4.19
N ASP A 233 10.85 -9.37 3.81
CA ASP A 233 10.99 -8.09 3.14
C ASP A 233 11.55 -7.01 4.10
N MET A 234 12.73 -6.51 3.77
CA MET A 234 13.43 -5.47 4.52
C MET A 234 13.34 -4.07 3.89
N ARG A 235 12.62 -3.93 2.77
CA ARG A 235 12.51 -2.64 2.08
C ARG A 235 11.86 -1.60 3.00
N GLU A 236 12.51 -0.46 3.16
CA GLU A 236 12.04 0.63 4.05
C GLU A 236 11.77 0.15 5.50
N ALA A 237 12.38 -0.97 5.93
CA ALA A 237 12.16 -1.52 7.27
C ALA A 237 12.73 -0.57 8.33
N PRO A 238 11.96 -0.23 9.38
CA PRO A 238 12.44 0.63 10.48
C PRO A 238 13.68 0.09 11.19
N ALA A 239 13.87 -1.25 11.21
CA ALA A 239 15.06 -1.87 11.77
C ALA A 239 16.36 -1.33 11.14
N LEU A 240 16.38 -1.08 9.82
CA LEU A 240 17.55 -0.52 9.13
C LEU A 240 17.89 0.87 9.65
N VAL A 241 16.88 1.71 9.91
CA VAL A 241 17.08 3.08 10.43
C VAL A 241 17.60 3.07 11.87
N VAL A 242 17.26 2.05 12.67
CA VAL A 242 17.77 1.88 14.04
C VAL A 242 19.19 1.33 14.03
N ILE A 243 19.50 0.39 13.14
CA ILE A 243 20.82 -0.25 13.03
C ILE A 243 21.88 0.75 12.60
N ASP A 244 21.58 1.61 11.63
CA ASP A 244 22.56 2.53 11.03
C ASP A 244 23.27 3.39 12.10
N PRO A 245 22.60 4.18 12.95
CA PRO A 245 23.26 4.96 13.99
C PRO A 245 23.86 4.10 15.12
N VAL A 246 23.32 2.91 15.39
CA VAL A 246 23.88 1.98 16.37
C VAL A 246 25.16 1.34 15.84
N SER A 247 25.21 0.96 14.56
CA SER A 247 26.38 0.33 13.93
C SER A 247 27.54 1.28 13.74
N TYR A 248 27.29 2.58 13.62
CA TYR A 248 28.37 3.58 13.59
C TYR A 248 29.19 3.60 14.87
N THR A 249 28.68 3.05 15.97
CA THR A 249 29.38 2.85 17.22
C THR A 249 30.07 1.49 17.36
N HIS A 250 29.85 0.49 16.57
CA HIS A 250 30.50 -0.82 16.38
C HIS A 250 29.46 -1.93 16.16
N LEU A 251 29.27 -2.35 14.92
CA LEU A 251 28.52 -3.57 14.58
C LEU A 251 29.52 -4.74 14.43
N THR A 252 29.42 -5.73 15.29
CA THR A 252 29.90 -7.09 14.98
C THR A 252 28.67 -7.93 14.63
N LEU A 253 28.54 -8.29 13.36
CA LEU A 253 27.63 -9.35 12.97
C LEU A 253 28.22 -10.70 13.43
N PRO A 254 27.41 -11.64 13.92
CA PRO A 254 27.87 -12.97 14.26
C PRO A 254 28.33 -13.74 13.02
#